data_8a7995527b105e86f2043644c86a5b43
#
_entry.id   8a7995527b105e86f2043644c86a5b43
#
_cell.length_a   1.000
_cell.length_b   1.000
_cell.length_c   1.000
_cell.angle_alpha   90.00
_cell.angle_beta   90.00
_cell.angle_gamma   90.00
#
_symmetry.space_group_name_H-M   'P 1'
#
loop_
_entity.id
_entity.type
_entity.pdbx_description
1 polymer ?
#
loop_
_entity_poly.entity_id
_entity_poly.type
_entity_poly.pdbx_seq_one_letter_code
_entity_poly.pdbx_strand_id
1 'polypeptide(L)'
;TDLGYGAAQGAQMLSLMLACGIASRLISGVICDRIGGVRTLLLGSVLQGVALLLFLPFDGLVPLYLISALFGLFQGGIVPSYAIIVREHFPPAEAGARVGTVLMCTLFGMALGGWMSGKVFDLTGSYQAAFVNGIAWNLLNLGIVLLLMRGARRRVLATA
;
A
#
# COMPACT_ATOMS: atom_id res chain seq x y z
N THR A 1 -16.26 14.38 7.59
CA THR A 1 -16.91 15.64 7.99
C THR A 1 -16.83 16.71 6.91
N ASP A 2 -15.80 16.70 6.05
CA ASP A 2 -15.67 17.63 4.92
C ASP A 2 -16.82 17.51 3.90
N LEU A 3 -17.24 16.28 3.65
CA LEU A 3 -18.34 15.97 2.73
C LEU A 3 -19.70 15.94 3.44
N GLY A 4 -19.80 16.43 4.69
CA GLY A 4 -21.02 16.42 5.48
C GLY A 4 -21.40 15.06 6.09
N TYR A 5 -20.58 14.03 5.92
CA TYR A 5 -20.80 12.71 6.53
C TYR A 5 -20.33 12.68 7.97
N GLY A 6 -21.06 11.98 8.84
CA GLY A 6 -20.73 11.88 10.27
C GLY A 6 -19.51 10.98 10.55
N ALA A 7 -18.93 11.13 11.74
CA ALA A 7 -17.80 10.30 12.18
C ALA A 7 -18.11 8.80 12.18
N ALA A 8 -19.39 8.41 12.38
CA ALA A 8 -19.82 7.03 12.35
C ALA A 8 -19.63 6.39 10.96
N GLN A 9 -19.98 7.09 9.87
CA GLN A 9 -19.77 6.60 8.52
C GLN A 9 -18.26 6.46 8.21
N GLY A 10 -17.42 7.41 8.65
CA GLY A 10 -15.97 7.30 8.51
C GLY A 10 -15.40 6.07 9.23
N ALA A 11 -15.85 5.79 10.45
CA ALA A 11 -15.47 4.60 11.21
C ALA A 11 -15.92 3.30 10.53
N GLN A 12 -17.12 3.28 9.94
CA GLN A 12 -17.62 2.12 9.18
C GLN A 12 -16.79 1.87 7.91
N MET A 13 -16.45 2.92 7.15
CA MET A 13 -15.57 2.81 5.97
C MET A 13 -14.20 2.26 6.35
N LEU A 14 -13.62 2.75 7.45
CA LEU A 14 -12.34 2.25 7.97
C LEU A 14 -12.44 0.78 8.38
N SER A 15 -13.50 0.39 9.09
CA SER A 15 -13.74 -1.00 9.50
C SER A 15 -13.88 -1.92 8.28
N LEU A 16 -14.62 -1.50 7.26
CA LEU A 16 -14.77 -2.23 6.00
C LEU A 16 -13.42 -2.37 5.28
N MET A 17 -12.64 -1.29 5.20
CA MET A 17 -11.31 -1.29 4.60
C MET A 17 -10.37 -2.27 5.32
N LEU A 18 -10.38 -2.29 6.65
CA LEU A 18 -9.56 -3.20 7.46
C LEU A 18 -10.00 -4.66 7.31
N ALA A 19 -11.31 -4.93 7.29
CA ALA A 19 -11.84 -6.27 7.06
C ALA A 19 -11.45 -6.81 5.67
N CYS A 20 -11.60 -5.99 4.62
CA CYS A 20 -11.13 -6.32 3.27
C CYS A 20 -9.62 -6.51 3.23
N GLY A 21 -8.86 -5.75 4.03
CA GLY A 21 -7.41 -5.90 4.17
C GLY A 21 -6.99 -7.25 4.75
N ILE A 22 -7.76 -7.81 5.68
CA ILE A 22 -7.51 -9.17 6.22
C ILE A 22 -7.69 -10.22 5.11
N ALA A 23 -8.80 -10.17 4.38
CA ALA A 23 -9.04 -11.07 3.24
C ALA A 23 -7.94 -10.95 2.19
N SER A 24 -7.53 -9.72 1.88
CA SER A 24 -6.44 -9.44 0.95
C SER A 24 -5.13 -10.08 1.34
N ARG A 25 -4.77 -10.09 2.62
CA ARG A 25 -3.52 -10.72 3.11
C ARG A 25 -3.47 -12.21 2.80
N LEU A 26 -4.59 -12.92 2.96
CA LEU A 26 -4.68 -14.33 2.64
C LEU A 26 -4.55 -14.58 1.13
N ILE A 27 -5.29 -13.83 0.32
CA ILE A 27 -5.25 -13.92 -1.14
C ILE A 27 -3.85 -13.57 -1.66
N SER A 28 -3.24 -12.52 -1.16
CA SER A 28 -1.91 -12.07 -1.57
C SER A 28 -0.81 -13.05 -1.18
N GLY A 29 -0.97 -13.82 -0.09
CA GLY A 29 -0.08 -14.92 0.25
C GLY A 29 -0.04 -15.95 -0.87
N VAL A 30 -1.22 -16.42 -1.31
CA VAL A 30 -1.34 -17.39 -2.43
C VAL A 30 -0.78 -16.83 -3.75
N ILE A 31 -1.02 -15.55 -4.02
CA ILE A 31 -0.46 -14.88 -5.22
C ILE A 31 1.07 -14.85 -5.12
N CYS A 32 1.59 -14.47 -3.95
CA CYS A 32 3.01 -14.34 -3.70
C CYS A 32 3.76 -15.68 -3.87
N ASP A 33 3.16 -16.79 -3.43
CA ASP A 33 3.70 -18.13 -3.62
C ASP A 33 3.82 -18.51 -5.11
N ARG A 34 2.98 -17.93 -5.98
CA ARG A 34 2.98 -18.22 -7.43
C ARG A 34 3.88 -17.30 -8.24
N ILE A 35 3.90 -16.01 -7.94
CA ILE A 35 4.58 -15.00 -8.77
C ILE A 35 5.78 -14.34 -8.09
N GLY A 36 6.03 -14.65 -6.82
CA GLY A 36 7.12 -14.11 -6.02
C GLY A 36 6.80 -12.76 -5.36
N GLY A 37 7.60 -12.39 -4.34
CA GLY A 37 7.34 -11.22 -3.49
C GLY A 37 7.34 -9.89 -4.23
N VAL A 38 8.34 -9.64 -5.08
CA VAL A 38 8.51 -8.35 -5.78
C VAL A 38 7.38 -8.07 -6.78
N ARG A 39 6.92 -9.11 -7.49
CA ARG A 39 5.81 -8.97 -8.44
C ARG A 39 4.47 -8.74 -7.73
N THR A 40 4.27 -9.41 -6.60
CA THR A 40 3.08 -9.20 -5.75
C THR A 40 3.07 -7.80 -5.17
N LEU A 41 4.23 -7.30 -4.72
CA LEU A 41 4.38 -5.92 -4.26
C LEU A 41 4.04 -4.91 -5.37
N LEU A 42 4.55 -5.13 -6.59
CA LEU A 42 4.23 -4.28 -7.74
C LEU A 42 2.74 -4.26 -8.03
N LEU A 43 2.10 -5.44 -8.08
CA LEU A 43 0.66 -5.57 -8.32
C LEU A 43 -0.14 -4.80 -7.26
N GLY A 44 0.15 -5.03 -5.97
CA GLY A 44 -0.50 -4.33 -4.87
C GLY A 44 -0.32 -2.81 -4.94
N SER A 45 0.89 -2.34 -5.25
CA SER A 45 1.19 -0.91 -5.38
C SER A 45 0.47 -0.25 -6.55
N VAL A 46 0.35 -0.93 -7.70
CA VAL A 46 -0.43 -0.43 -8.85
C VAL A 46 -1.91 -0.33 -8.50
N LEU A 47 -2.47 -1.40 -7.93
CA LEU A 47 -3.88 -1.44 -7.55
C LEU A 47 -4.20 -0.40 -6.46
N GLN A 48 -3.30 -0.20 -5.49
CA GLN A 48 -3.41 0.85 -4.48
C GLN A 48 -3.43 2.25 -5.12
N GLY A 49 -2.55 2.49 -6.09
CA GLY A 49 -2.52 3.75 -6.85
C GLY A 49 -3.85 4.01 -7.58
N VAL A 50 -4.42 2.98 -8.22
CA VAL A 50 -5.74 3.06 -8.85
C VAL A 50 -6.82 3.42 -7.82
N ALA A 51 -6.84 2.76 -6.66
CA ALA A 51 -7.81 3.06 -5.62
C ALA A 51 -7.67 4.50 -5.08
N LEU A 52 -6.44 5.00 -4.90
CA LEU A 52 -6.20 6.40 -4.51
C LEU A 52 -6.73 7.39 -5.55
N LEU A 53 -6.54 7.09 -6.84
CA LEU A 53 -7.08 7.92 -7.93
C LEU A 53 -8.62 7.95 -7.94
N LEU A 54 -9.26 6.82 -7.58
CA LEU A 54 -10.72 6.76 -7.50
C LEU A 54 -11.31 7.63 -6.37
N PHE A 55 -10.56 7.93 -5.32
CA PHE A 55 -11.02 8.85 -4.27
C PHE A 55 -11.12 10.31 -4.73
N LEU A 56 -10.51 10.71 -5.87
CA LEU A 56 -10.52 12.09 -6.33
C LEU A 56 -11.85 12.53 -6.96
N PRO A 57 -12.49 11.74 -7.86
CA PRO A 57 -13.70 12.16 -8.56
C PRO A 57 -15.01 11.79 -7.84
N PHE A 58 -14.97 10.98 -6.77
CA PHE A 58 -16.19 10.44 -6.17
C PHE A 58 -16.38 10.93 -4.74
N ASP A 59 -17.44 11.70 -4.50
CA ASP A 59 -17.80 12.27 -3.19
C ASP A 59 -19.05 11.61 -2.58
N GLY A 60 -19.73 10.72 -3.32
CA GLY A 60 -20.94 10.03 -2.86
C GLY A 60 -20.66 8.97 -1.80
N LEU A 61 -21.61 8.79 -0.86
CA LEU A 61 -21.46 7.83 0.23
C LEU A 61 -21.22 6.40 -0.25
N VAL A 62 -22.03 5.91 -1.19
CA VAL A 62 -21.91 4.54 -1.74
C VAL A 62 -20.60 4.34 -2.49
N PRO A 63 -20.17 5.21 -3.43
CA PRO A 63 -18.85 5.13 -4.03
C PRO A 63 -17.72 5.11 -3.01
N LEU A 64 -17.77 5.92 -1.96
CA LEU A 64 -16.72 5.95 -0.93
C LEU A 64 -16.61 4.63 -0.16
N TYR A 65 -17.73 3.97 0.16
CA TYR A 65 -17.70 2.63 0.76
C TYR A 65 -17.06 1.60 -0.20
N LEU A 66 -17.44 1.61 -1.48
CA LEU A 66 -16.88 0.69 -2.48
C LEU A 66 -15.37 0.91 -2.68
N ILE A 67 -14.95 2.18 -2.79
CA ILE A 67 -13.53 2.53 -2.96
C ILE A 67 -12.73 2.15 -1.70
N SER A 68 -13.29 2.37 -0.51
CA SER A 68 -12.65 1.97 0.75
C SER A 68 -12.47 0.43 0.84
N ALA A 69 -13.45 -0.34 0.42
CA ALA A 69 -13.34 -1.80 0.32
C ALA A 69 -12.27 -2.24 -0.68
N LEU A 70 -12.25 -1.64 -1.88
CA LEU A 70 -11.23 -1.88 -2.91
C LEU A 70 -9.84 -1.50 -2.42
N PHE A 71 -9.69 -0.34 -1.78
CA PHE A 71 -8.42 0.10 -1.21
C PHE A 71 -7.90 -0.91 -0.18
N GLY A 72 -8.75 -1.40 0.71
CA GLY A 72 -8.41 -2.44 1.68
C GLY A 72 -7.95 -3.73 1.00
N LEU A 73 -8.67 -4.18 -0.04
CA LEU A 73 -8.31 -5.36 -0.83
C LEU A 73 -6.96 -5.18 -1.55
N PHE A 74 -6.64 -4.01 -2.04
CA PHE A 74 -5.43 -3.76 -2.81
C PHE A 74 -4.20 -3.54 -1.92
N GLN A 75 -4.38 -2.89 -0.77
CA GLN A 75 -3.28 -2.58 0.15
C GLN A 75 -2.85 -3.78 1.01
N GLY A 76 -3.77 -4.66 1.36
CA GLY A 76 -3.54 -5.70 2.38
C GLY A 76 -2.38 -6.64 2.08
N GLY A 77 -2.07 -6.88 0.80
CA GLY A 77 -0.98 -7.76 0.36
C GLY A 77 0.41 -7.13 0.34
N ILE A 78 0.53 -5.81 0.49
CA ILE A 78 1.82 -5.11 0.36
C ILE A 78 2.77 -5.49 1.50
N VAL A 79 2.32 -5.42 2.74
CA VAL A 79 3.16 -5.67 3.92
C VAL A 79 3.67 -7.13 4.00
N PRO A 80 2.84 -8.17 3.80
CA PRO A 80 3.34 -9.54 3.74
C PRO A 80 4.39 -9.77 2.65
N SER A 81 4.28 -9.09 1.51
CA SER A 81 5.25 -9.21 0.41
C SER A 81 6.66 -8.81 0.83
N TYR A 82 6.83 -7.85 1.73
CA TYR A 82 8.15 -7.45 2.22
C TYR A 82 8.89 -8.59 2.94
N ALA A 83 8.18 -9.33 3.80
CA ALA A 83 8.77 -10.46 4.50
C ALA A 83 9.21 -11.58 3.54
N ILE A 84 8.44 -11.81 2.48
CA ILE A 84 8.75 -12.80 1.46
C ILE A 84 9.94 -12.34 0.62
N ILE A 85 9.98 -11.07 0.19
CA ILE A 85 11.11 -10.50 -0.55
C ILE A 85 12.41 -10.64 0.25
N VAL A 86 12.38 -10.35 1.55
CA VAL A 86 13.57 -10.53 2.41
C VAL A 86 14.01 -11.99 2.44
N ARG A 87 13.07 -12.93 2.57
CA ARG A 87 13.37 -14.37 2.59
C ARG A 87 13.90 -14.90 1.25
N GLU A 88 13.45 -14.32 0.14
CA GLU A 88 13.91 -14.69 -1.20
C GLU A 88 15.35 -14.20 -1.50
N HIS A 89 15.79 -13.12 -0.85
CA HIS A 89 17.04 -12.45 -1.21
C HIS A 89 18.15 -12.52 -0.15
N PHE A 90 17.83 -12.98 1.07
CA PHE A 90 18.79 -13.00 2.19
C PHE A 90 18.82 -14.36 2.88
N PRO A 91 19.98 -14.74 3.48
CA PRO A 91 20.11 -15.98 4.24
C PRO A 91 19.10 -16.07 5.40
N PRO A 92 18.58 -17.27 5.71
CA PRO A 92 17.61 -17.45 6.80
C PRO A 92 18.10 -16.94 8.16
N ALA A 93 19.40 -17.02 8.44
CA ALA A 93 20.02 -16.56 9.69
C ALA A 93 19.82 -15.04 9.92
N GLU A 94 19.76 -14.25 8.85
CA GLU A 94 19.60 -12.79 8.92
C GLU A 94 18.15 -12.33 8.67
N ALA A 95 17.27 -13.24 8.23
CA ALA A 95 15.93 -12.90 7.77
C ALA A 95 15.11 -12.19 8.86
N GLY A 96 15.22 -12.62 10.11
CA GLY A 96 14.49 -12.02 11.23
C GLY A 96 14.84 -10.55 11.46
N ALA A 97 16.13 -10.23 11.55
CA ALA A 97 16.59 -8.85 11.75
C ALA A 97 16.22 -7.94 10.57
N ARG A 98 16.35 -8.45 9.33
CA ARG A 98 16.05 -7.70 8.11
C ARG A 98 14.55 -7.45 7.96
N VAL A 99 13.72 -8.46 8.21
CA VAL A 99 12.25 -8.29 8.23
C VAL A 99 11.84 -7.27 9.29
N GLY A 100 12.41 -7.37 10.50
CA GLY A 100 12.16 -6.42 11.57
C GLY A 100 12.50 -4.98 11.17
N THR A 101 13.66 -4.76 10.53
CA THR A 101 14.07 -3.44 10.03
C THR A 101 13.09 -2.91 8.97
N VAL A 102 12.70 -3.73 8.00
CA VAL A 102 11.74 -3.31 6.96
C VAL A 102 10.39 -2.97 7.56
N LEU A 103 9.88 -3.79 8.49
CA LEU A 103 8.62 -3.51 9.17
C LEU A 103 8.69 -2.24 10.02
N MET A 104 9.80 -2.00 10.72
CA MET A 104 10.02 -0.76 11.46
C MET A 104 9.97 0.45 10.52
N CYS A 105 10.70 0.42 9.39
CA CYS A 105 10.64 1.49 8.39
C CYS A 105 9.22 1.69 7.84
N THR A 106 8.46 0.60 7.64
CA THR A 106 7.07 0.67 7.21
C THR A 106 6.19 1.38 8.24
N LEU A 107 6.34 1.07 9.53
CA LEU A 107 5.59 1.73 10.60
C LEU A 107 5.92 3.23 10.69
N PHE A 108 7.20 3.59 10.58
CA PHE A 108 7.60 5.01 10.49
C PHE A 108 6.99 5.70 9.27
N GLY A 109 7.01 5.05 8.11
CA GLY A 109 6.38 5.57 6.89
C GLY A 109 4.87 5.78 7.05
N MET A 110 4.18 4.85 7.71
CA MET A 110 2.74 4.97 8.01
C MET A 110 2.46 6.13 8.96
N ALA A 111 3.26 6.30 10.03
CA ALA A 111 3.12 7.39 10.98
C ALA A 111 3.36 8.75 10.32
N LEU A 112 4.43 8.89 9.52
CA LEU A 112 4.73 10.10 8.75
C LEU A 112 3.64 10.40 7.72
N GLY A 113 3.15 9.40 7.00
CA GLY A 113 2.08 9.57 6.00
C GLY A 113 0.78 10.05 6.63
N GLY A 114 0.39 9.49 7.78
CA GLY A 114 -0.77 9.94 8.53
C GLY A 114 -0.61 11.39 9.03
N TRP A 115 0.54 11.71 9.62
CA TRP A 115 0.85 13.06 10.07
C TRP A 115 0.87 14.08 8.93
N MET A 116 1.51 13.75 7.80
CA MET A 116 1.54 14.62 6.61
C MET A 116 0.14 14.85 6.05
N SER A 117 -0.68 13.81 5.94
CA SER A 117 -2.05 13.93 5.45
C SER A 117 -2.90 14.83 6.35
N GLY A 118 -2.75 14.72 7.68
CA GLY A 118 -3.38 15.63 8.63
C GLY A 118 -2.91 17.07 8.46
N LYS A 119 -1.60 17.29 8.35
CA LYS A 119 -1.03 18.64 8.11
C LYS A 119 -1.48 19.26 6.80
N VAL A 120 -1.52 18.46 5.71
CA VAL A 120 -2.04 18.94 4.42
C VAL A 120 -3.49 19.35 4.55
N PHE A 121 -4.30 18.57 5.25
CA PHE A 121 -5.69 18.93 5.54
C PHE A 121 -5.81 20.21 6.36
N ASP A 122 -5.04 20.34 7.46
CA ASP A 122 -5.04 21.53 8.32
C ASP A 122 -4.71 22.82 7.54
N LEU A 123 -3.84 22.72 6.53
CA LEU A 123 -3.40 23.87 5.72
C LEU A 123 -4.32 24.17 4.54
N THR A 124 -4.94 23.16 3.95
CA THR A 124 -5.71 23.31 2.69
C THR A 124 -7.22 23.22 2.89
N GLY A 125 -7.67 22.69 4.03
CA GLY A 125 -9.08 22.38 4.28
C GLY A 125 -9.64 21.28 3.38
N SER A 126 -8.78 20.50 2.67
CA SER A 126 -9.21 19.53 1.66
C SER A 126 -8.46 18.21 1.76
N TYR A 127 -9.20 17.11 1.78
CA TYR A 127 -8.64 15.77 1.66
C TYR A 127 -8.14 15.44 0.25
N GLN A 128 -8.62 16.13 -0.78
CA GLN A 128 -8.11 15.92 -2.14
C GLN A 128 -6.61 16.17 -2.23
N ALA A 129 -6.11 17.23 -1.58
CA ALA A 129 -4.67 17.51 -1.50
C ALA A 129 -3.89 16.39 -0.77
N ALA A 130 -4.48 15.81 0.28
CA ALA A 130 -3.89 14.68 1.00
C ALA A 130 -3.85 13.42 0.11
N PHE A 131 -4.89 13.13 -0.69
CA PHE A 131 -4.88 12.02 -1.65
C PHE A 131 -3.84 12.22 -2.75
N VAL A 132 -3.70 13.42 -3.30
CA VAL A 132 -2.64 13.75 -4.29
C VAL A 132 -1.26 13.51 -3.71
N ASN A 133 -1.01 13.91 -2.46
CA ASN A 133 0.23 13.60 -1.76
C ASN A 133 0.44 12.07 -1.64
N GLY A 134 -0.59 11.30 -1.28
CA GLY A 134 -0.55 9.84 -1.22
C GLY A 134 -0.22 9.21 -2.58
N ILE A 135 -0.80 9.73 -3.68
CA ILE A 135 -0.51 9.29 -5.04
C ILE A 135 0.97 9.55 -5.39
N ALA A 136 1.51 10.72 -5.05
CA ALA A 136 2.92 11.04 -5.30
C ALA A 136 3.87 10.05 -4.62
N TRP A 137 3.62 9.72 -3.35
CA TRP A 137 4.37 8.69 -2.62
C TRP A 137 4.20 7.28 -3.21
N ASN A 138 3.00 6.95 -3.68
CA ASN A 138 2.75 5.67 -4.36
C ASN A 138 3.52 5.58 -5.68
N LEU A 139 3.56 6.64 -6.48
CA LEU A 139 4.36 6.69 -7.71
C LEU A 139 5.87 6.54 -7.44
N LEU A 140 6.37 7.17 -6.38
CA LEU A 140 7.76 6.98 -5.95
C LEU A 140 8.04 5.52 -5.60
N ASN A 141 7.15 4.89 -4.82
CA ASN A 141 7.24 3.47 -4.48
C ASN A 141 7.23 2.59 -5.74
N LEU A 142 6.32 2.83 -6.69
CA LEU A 142 6.28 2.11 -7.97
C LEU A 142 7.59 2.25 -8.75
N GLY A 143 8.16 3.46 -8.79
CA GLY A 143 9.46 3.71 -9.40
C GLY A 143 10.58 2.86 -8.79
N ILE A 144 10.64 2.81 -7.45
CA ILE A 144 11.64 2.01 -6.72
C ILE A 144 11.45 0.51 -7.02
N VAL A 145 10.22 -0.01 -6.96
CA VAL A 145 9.94 -1.43 -7.24
C VAL A 145 10.32 -1.80 -8.67
N LEU A 146 10.02 -0.95 -9.65
CA LEU A 146 10.41 -1.16 -11.05
C LEU A 146 11.94 -1.16 -11.24
N LEU A 147 12.66 -0.29 -10.54
CA LEU A 147 14.12 -0.27 -10.57
C LEU A 147 14.71 -1.55 -9.97
N LEU A 148 14.16 -2.04 -8.85
CA LEU A 148 14.57 -3.30 -8.24
C LEU A 148 14.35 -4.48 -9.20
N MET A 149 13.21 -4.54 -9.87
CA MET A 149 12.93 -5.59 -10.87
C MET A 149 13.90 -5.57 -12.05
N ARG A 150 14.24 -4.37 -12.56
CA ARG A 150 15.22 -4.22 -13.63
C ARG A 150 16.62 -4.64 -13.18
N GLY A 151 17.02 -4.30 -11.95
CA GLY A 151 18.29 -4.70 -11.36
C GLY A 151 18.43 -6.22 -11.20
N ALA A 152 17.38 -6.87 -10.71
CA ALA A 152 17.34 -8.32 -10.55
C ALA A 152 17.46 -9.04 -11.92
N ARG A 153 16.73 -8.57 -12.93
CA ARG A 153 16.78 -9.14 -14.28
C ARG A 153 18.17 -9.02 -14.93
N ARG A 154 18.86 -7.89 -14.72
CA ARG A 154 20.24 -7.67 -15.25
C ARG A 154 21.23 -8.63 -14.61
N ARG A 155 21.12 -8.94 -13.31
CA ARG A 155 22.00 -9.89 -12.63
C ARG A 155 21.84 -11.30 -13.16
N VAL A 156 20.63 -11.75 -13.39
CA VAL A 156 20.35 -13.08 -13.98
C VAL A 156 20.97 -13.21 -15.38
N LEU A 157 20.86 -12.17 -16.21
CA LEU A 157 21.43 -12.17 -17.57
C LEU A 157 22.97 -12.07 -17.59
N ALA A 158 23.59 -11.55 -16.54
CA ALA A 158 25.05 -11.43 -16.43
C ALA A 158 25.71 -12.73 -15.90
N THR A 159 24.93 -13.67 -15.34
CA THR A 159 25.40 -14.96 -14.80
C THR A 159 25.03 -16.15 -15.70
N ALA A 160 24.29 -15.94 -16.79
CA ALA A 160 23.95 -16.92 -17.81
C ALA A 160 24.88 -16.77 -19.03
#